data_9e1d1efd63b781e7978d3cd5eaaac0da
#
_entry.id   9e1d1efd63b781e7978d3cd5eaaac0da
#
_cell.length_a   1.000
_cell.length_b   1.000
_cell.length_c   1.000
_cell.angle_alpha   90.00
_cell.angle_beta   90.00
_cell.angle_gamma   90.00
#
_symmetry.space_group_name_H-M   'P 1'
#
loop_
_entity.id
_entity.type
_entity.pdbx_description
1 polymer ?
#
loop_
_entity_poly.entity_id
_entity_poly.type
_entity_poly.pdbx_seq_one_letter_code
_entity_poly.pdbx_strand_id
1 'polypeptide(L)'
;MAVDMFAVLADPTRRQVVELLGARPYRAGELSQAVGVSSPAMSRHLRVLLEAGVVTDERTPHDARLRMFRLRPESLAGLQAWLDQIQAHWNEQLGSFKRHVERSLDG
;
A
#
# COMPACT_ATOMS: atom_id res chain seq x y z
N MET A 1 13.67 -13.82 -2.32
CA MET A 1 13.29 -12.95 -3.45
C MET A 1 12.65 -11.70 -2.93
N ALA A 2 13.01 -10.56 -3.51
CA ALA A 2 12.33 -9.31 -3.19
C ALA A 2 10.89 -9.37 -3.67
N VAL A 3 9.96 -8.96 -2.83
CA VAL A 3 8.54 -8.88 -3.21
C VAL A 3 8.33 -7.57 -3.96
N ASP A 4 7.68 -7.67 -5.11
CA ASP A 4 7.32 -6.49 -5.89
C ASP A 4 6.07 -5.86 -5.27
N MET A 5 6.26 -4.78 -4.53
CA MET A 5 5.17 -4.07 -3.86
C MET A 5 4.16 -3.50 -4.86
N PHE A 6 4.61 -3.10 -6.04
CA PHE A 6 3.72 -2.62 -7.09
C PHE A 6 2.77 -3.71 -7.56
N ALA A 7 3.28 -4.94 -7.73
CA ALA A 7 2.45 -6.07 -8.13
C ALA A 7 1.41 -6.40 -7.05
N VAL A 8 1.82 -6.35 -5.78
CA VAL A 8 0.91 -6.58 -4.65
C VAL A 8 -0.22 -5.55 -4.65
N LEU A 9 0.11 -4.28 -4.84
CA LEU A 9 -0.85 -3.17 -4.79
C LEU A 9 -1.52 -2.89 -6.14
N ALA A 10 -1.21 -3.66 -7.19
CA ALA A 10 -1.87 -3.52 -8.47
C ALA A 10 -3.33 -3.99 -8.42
N ASP A 11 -3.64 -4.92 -7.52
CA ASP A 11 -5.00 -5.43 -7.36
C ASP A 11 -5.86 -4.42 -6.60
N PRO A 12 -7.02 -3.99 -7.16
CA PRO A 12 -7.86 -2.98 -6.51
C PRO A 12 -8.39 -3.42 -5.14
N THR A 13 -8.70 -4.71 -4.99
CA THR A 13 -9.21 -5.26 -3.73
C THR A 13 -8.15 -5.14 -2.64
N ARG A 14 -6.89 -5.50 -2.95
CA ARG A 14 -5.81 -5.39 -1.98
C ARG A 14 -5.54 -3.94 -1.60
N ARG A 15 -5.64 -3.00 -2.54
CA ARG A 15 -5.51 -1.57 -2.22
C ARG A 15 -6.59 -1.12 -1.26
N GLN A 16 -7.84 -1.55 -1.46
CA GLN A 16 -8.94 -1.21 -0.55
C GLN A 16 -8.69 -1.76 0.85
N VAL A 17 -8.18 -2.99 0.94
CA VAL A 17 -7.83 -3.60 2.24
C VAL A 17 -6.77 -2.77 2.95
N VAL A 18 -5.72 -2.36 2.24
CA VAL A 18 -4.64 -1.54 2.81
C VAL A 18 -5.20 -0.20 3.30
N GLU A 19 -6.07 0.43 2.53
CA GLU A 19 -6.71 1.69 2.93
C GLU A 19 -7.53 1.54 4.20
N LEU A 20 -8.33 0.49 4.30
CA LEU A 20 -9.13 0.21 5.48
C LEU A 20 -8.25 -0.04 6.70
N LEU A 21 -7.20 -0.85 6.53
CA LEU A 21 -6.28 -1.18 7.63
C LEU A 21 -5.44 0.01 8.06
N GLY A 22 -5.32 1.03 7.22
CA GLY A 22 -4.69 2.28 7.61
C GLY A 22 -5.46 3.04 8.70
N ALA A 23 -6.76 2.82 8.79
CA ALA A 23 -7.60 3.47 9.79
C ALA A 23 -7.65 2.70 11.11
N ARG A 24 -7.76 1.36 11.04
CA ARG A 24 -7.84 0.51 12.22
C ARG A 24 -7.61 -0.96 11.84
N PRO A 25 -7.40 -1.84 12.83
CA PRO A 25 -7.38 -3.28 12.56
C PRO A 25 -8.78 -3.81 12.20
N TYR A 26 -8.81 -4.88 11.43
CA TYR A 26 -10.04 -5.54 11.00
C TYR A 26 -9.89 -7.05 11.09
N ARG A 27 -11.01 -7.74 11.29
CA ARG A 27 -11.10 -9.19 11.09
C ARG A 27 -11.33 -9.46 9.60
N ALA A 28 -10.97 -10.66 9.14
CA ALA A 28 -11.15 -11.04 7.72
C ALA A 28 -12.60 -10.91 7.26
N GLY A 29 -13.54 -11.32 8.10
CA GLY A 29 -14.98 -11.21 7.79
C GLY A 29 -15.44 -9.76 7.63
N GLU A 30 -14.90 -8.86 8.45
CA GLU A 30 -15.20 -7.44 8.33
C GLU A 30 -14.67 -6.87 7.01
N LEU A 31 -13.47 -7.28 6.62
CA LEU A 31 -12.86 -6.87 5.35
C LEU A 31 -13.67 -7.39 4.17
N SER A 32 -14.09 -8.66 4.22
CA SER A 32 -14.93 -9.26 3.17
C SER A 32 -16.20 -8.47 2.95
N GLN A 33 -16.87 -8.10 4.03
CA GLN A 33 -18.11 -7.34 3.97
C GLN A 33 -17.86 -5.91 3.45
N ALA A 34 -16.83 -5.25 3.96
CA ALA A 34 -16.53 -3.87 3.59
C ALA A 34 -16.17 -3.73 2.11
N VAL A 35 -15.44 -4.71 1.57
CA VAL A 35 -14.96 -4.67 0.18
C VAL A 35 -15.94 -5.35 -0.78
N GLY A 36 -16.79 -6.23 -0.26
CA GLY A 36 -17.80 -6.93 -1.09
C GLY A 36 -17.25 -8.11 -1.86
N VAL A 37 -16.32 -8.87 -1.26
CA VAL A 37 -15.78 -10.09 -1.87
C VAL A 37 -16.07 -11.27 -0.95
N SER A 38 -16.01 -12.49 -1.51
CA SER A 38 -16.25 -13.70 -0.74
C SER A 38 -15.14 -13.96 0.27
N SER A 39 -15.45 -14.71 1.31
CA SER A 39 -14.45 -15.08 2.33
C SER A 39 -13.25 -15.83 1.73
N PRO A 40 -13.43 -16.81 0.82
CA PRO A 40 -12.28 -17.45 0.19
C PRO A 40 -11.41 -16.47 -0.62
N ALA A 41 -12.04 -15.55 -1.35
CA ALA A 41 -11.30 -14.54 -2.12
C ALA A 41 -10.51 -13.62 -1.18
N MET A 42 -11.15 -13.16 -0.11
CA MET A 42 -10.46 -12.32 0.89
C MET A 42 -9.29 -13.05 1.53
N SER A 43 -9.46 -14.34 1.86
CA SER A 43 -8.37 -15.13 2.42
C SER A 43 -7.16 -15.19 1.49
N ARG A 44 -7.38 -15.31 0.19
CA ARG A 44 -6.29 -15.31 -0.80
C ARG A 44 -5.59 -13.96 -0.84
N HIS A 45 -6.34 -12.86 -0.83
CA HIS A 45 -5.75 -11.52 -0.83
C HIS A 45 -4.95 -11.25 0.45
N LEU A 46 -5.48 -11.66 1.60
CA LEU A 46 -4.79 -11.50 2.88
C LEU A 46 -3.51 -12.33 2.93
N ARG A 47 -3.51 -13.52 2.33
CA ARG A 47 -2.29 -14.35 2.25
C ARG A 47 -1.21 -13.62 1.45
N VAL A 48 -1.55 -13.03 0.31
CA VAL A 48 -0.59 -12.27 -0.50
C VAL A 48 -0.03 -11.10 0.32
N LEU A 49 -0.89 -10.37 1.02
CA LEU A 49 -0.48 -9.23 1.85
C LEU A 49 0.39 -9.65 3.03
N LEU A 50 0.08 -10.79 3.66
CA LEU A 50 0.89 -11.33 4.75
C LEU A 50 2.27 -11.77 4.26
N GLU A 51 2.32 -12.50 3.14
CA GLU A 51 3.58 -12.98 2.57
C GLU A 51 4.47 -11.82 2.11
N ALA A 52 3.86 -10.75 1.64
CA ALA A 52 4.57 -9.55 1.23
C ALA A 52 5.02 -8.68 2.41
N GLY A 53 4.55 -8.97 3.61
CA GLY A 53 4.89 -8.20 4.81
C GLY A 53 4.17 -6.86 4.90
N VAL A 54 3.10 -6.68 4.13
CA VAL A 54 2.29 -5.44 4.16
C VAL A 54 1.40 -5.41 5.39
N VAL A 55 0.89 -6.58 5.78
CA VAL A 55 0.03 -6.72 6.96
C VAL A 55 0.59 -7.78 7.89
N THR A 56 0.17 -7.71 9.15
CA THR A 56 0.39 -8.76 10.15
C THR A 56 -0.96 -9.20 10.66
N ASP A 57 -0.97 -10.36 11.32
CA ASP A 57 -2.16 -10.84 11.99
C ASP A 57 -1.82 -11.20 13.44
N GLU A 58 -2.77 -10.97 14.31
CA GLU A 58 -2.67 -11.27 15.72
C GLU A 58 -3.93 -11.98 16.18
N ARG A 59 -3.77 -12.98 17.04
CA ARG A 59 -4.90 -13.60 17.70
C ARG A 59 -5.13 -12.85 19.01
N THR A 60 -6.40 -12.63 19.37
CA THR A 60 -6.70 -11.93 20.62
C THR A 60 -6.38 -12.84 21.80
N PRO A 61 -5.91 -12.27 22.93
CA PRO A 61 -5.62 -13.07 24.13
C PRO A 61 -6.83 -13.81 24.68
N HIS A 62 -8.03 -13.28 24.47
CA HIS A 62 -9.27 -13.82 25.02
C HIS A 62 -9.95 -14.84 24.11
N ASP A 63 -9.67 -14.79 22.80
CA ASP A 63 -10.24 -15.73 21.85
C ASP A 63 -9.27 -15.92 20.68
N ALA A 64 -8.58 -17.06 20.68
CA ALA A 64 -7.61 -17.42 19.65
C ALA A 64 -8.24 -17.60 18.26
N ARG A 65 -9.56 -17.70 18.18
CA ARG A 65 -10.27 -17.79 16.91
C ARG A 65 -10.39 -16.44 16.19
N LEU A 66 -10.24 -15.34 16.93
CA LEU A 66 -10.31 -13.99 16.38
C LEU A 66 -8.93 -13.54 15.93
N ARG A 67 -8.74 -13.52 14.62
CA ARG A 67 -7.52 -12.99 14.00
C ARG A 67 -7.79 -11.55 13.59
N MET A 68 -6.97 -10.63 14.11
CA MET A 68 -7.01 -9.21 13.73
C MET A 68 -5.89 -8.93 12.77
N PHE A 69 -6.20 -8.34 11.64
CA PHE A 69 -5.21 -7.93 10.65
C PHE A 69 -4.87 -6.47 10.86
N ARG A 70 -3.58 -6.16 10.79
CA ARG A 70 -3.05 -4.80 10.98
C ARG A 70 -2.11 -4.47 9.84
N LEU A 71 -2.12 -3.21 9.45
CA LEU A 71 -1.15 -2.69 8.49
C LEU A 71 0.23 -2.61 9.16
N ARG A 72 1.26 -2.94 8.39
CA ARG A 72 2.65 -2.68 8.79
C ARG A 72 3.13 -1.43 8.03
N PRO A 73 3.06 -0.24 8.65
CA PRO A 73 3.39 0.99 7.93
C PRO A 73 4.81 1.00 7.36
N GLU A 74 5.76 0.38 8.07
CA GLU A 74 7.16 0.30 7.65
C GLU A 74 7.35 -0.47 6.34
N SER A 75 6.40 -1.34 5.98
CA SER A 75 6.48 -2.08 4.72
C SER A 75 6.33 -1.18 3.50
N LEU A 76 5.69 -0.04 3.67
CA LEU A 76 5.46 0.92 2.59
C LEU A 76 6.54 2.00 2.52
N ALA A 77 7.50 1.99 3.46
CA ALA A 77 8.56 3.00 3.52
C ALA A 77 9.43 2.99 2.27
N GLY A 78 9.78 1.82 1.75
CA GLY A 78 10.55 1.70 0.52
C GLY A 78 9.83 2.26 -0.69
N LEU A 79 8.52 2.00 -0.78
CA LEU A 79 7.68 2.55 -1.84
C LEU A 79 7.62 4.08 -1.74
N GLN A 80 7.43 4.60 -0.53
CA GLN A 80 7.40 6.05 -0.30
C GLN A 80 8.74 6.69 -0.70
N ALA A 81 9.86 6.09 -0.32
CA ALA A 81 11.18 6.59 -0.67
C ALA A 81 11.37 6.63 -2.20
N TRP A 82 10.91 5.61 -2.90
CA TRP A 82 10.97 5.56 -4.35
C TRP A 82 10.12 6.68 -4.98
N LEU A 83 8.90 6.87 -4.48
CA LEU A 83 8.02 7.94 -4.94
C LEU A 83 8.64 9.31 -4.72
N ASP A 84 9.28 9.51 -3.57
CA ASP A 84 9.96 10.76 -3.22
C ASP A 84 11.09 11.04 -4.22
N GLN A 85 11.86 10.01 -4.58
CA GLN A 85 12.93 10.14 -5.58
C GLN A 85 12.39 10.51 -6.95
N ILE A 86 11.31 9.88 -7.37
CA ILE A 86 10.65 10.20 -8.64
C ILE A 86 10.15 11.64 -8.63
N GLN A 87 9.52 12.06 -7.53
CA GLN A 87 8.99 13.40 -7.39
C GLN A 87 10.12 14.45 -7.46
N ALA A 88 11.23 14.20 -6.76
CA ALA A 88 12.39 15.08 -6.78
C ALA A 88 12.97 15.21 -8.20
N HIS A 89 13.09 14.10 -8.91
CA HIS A 89 13.57 14.09 -10.28
C HIS A 89 12.66 14.90 -11.21
N TRP A 90 11.35 14.70 -11.11
CA TRP A 90 10.37 15.45 -11.87
C TRP A 90 10.46 16.95 -11.59
N ASN A 91 10.58 17.32 -10.32
CA ASN A 91 10.69 18.71 -9.91
C ASN A 91 11.95 19.35 -10.48
N GLU A 92 13.07 18.62 -10.50
CA GLU A 92 14.32 19.09 -11.09
C GLU A 92 14.17 19.30 -12.60
N GLN A 93 13.58 18.33 -13.29
CA GLN A 93 13.37 18.42 -14.74
C GLN A 93 12.46 19.58 -15.11
N LEU A 94 11.36 19.76 -14.38
CA LEU A 94 10.43 20.86 -14.59
C LEU A 94 11.10 22.21 -14.31
N GLY A 95 11.92 22.28 -13.26
CA GLY A 95 12.68 23.49 -12.94
C GLY A 95 13.66 23.86 -14.04
N SER A 96 14.38 22.87 -14.60
CA SER A 96 15.30 23.10 -15.73
C SER A 96 14.56 23.58 -16.96
N PHE A 97 13.43 22.96 -17.26
CA PHE A 97 12.59 23.37 -18.39
C PHE A 97 12.10 24.79 -18.24
N LYS A 98 11.61 25.15 -17.07
CA LYS A 98 11.14 26.49 -16.75
C LYS A 98 12.26 27.52 -16.94
N ARG A 99 13.44 27.26 -16.43
CA ARG A 99 14.61 28.15 -16.59
C ARG A 99 14.98 28.33 -18.06
N HIS A 100 14.94 27.25 -18.83
CA HIS A 100 15.23 27.29 -20.26
C HIS A 100 14.23 28.21 -21.02
N VAL A 101 12.95 28.03 -20.74
CA VAL A 101 11.89 28.85 -21.34
C VAL A 101 12.06 30.32 -20.97
N GLU A 102 12.33 30.63 -19.73
CA GLU A 102 12.53 31.99 -19.25
C GLU A 102 13.72 32.66 -19.94
N ARG A 103 14.83 31.93 -20.09
CA ARG A 103 16.02 32.46 -20.81
C ARG A 103 15.71 32.71 -22.26
N SER A 104 14.94 31.87 -22.91
CA SER A 104 14.55 32.04 -24.31
C SER A 104 13.67 33.27 -24.51
N LEU A 105 12.83 33.57 -23.51
CA LEU A 105 11.96 34.76 -23.58
C LEU A 105 12.72 36.05 -23.32
N ASP A 106 13.77 36.02 -22.50
CA ASP A 106 14.59 37.18 -22.15
C ASP A 106 15.66 37.49 -23.20
N GLY A 107 15.96 36.52 -24.03
CA GLY A 107 16.94 36.64 -25.08
C GLY A 107 16.33 37.00 -26.42
#